data_45190b86dc05dd4ab1a36b80043ac9c5
#
_entry.id   45190b86dc05dd4ab1a36b80043ac9c5
#
_cell.length_a   1.000
_cell.length_b   1.000
_cell.length_c   1.000
_cell.angle_alpha   90.00
_cell.angle_beta   90.00
_cell.angle_gamma   90.00
#
_symmetry.space_group_name_H-M   'P 1'
#
loop_
_entity.id
_entity.type
_entity.pdbx_description
1 polymer ?
#
loop_
_entity_poly.entity_id
_entity_poly.type
_entity_poly.pdbx_seq_one_letter_code
_entity_poly.pdbx_strand_id
1 'polypeptide(L)'
;SPYGVDNSAILKGMKVMNDETPGRARGVCAIKMDVSDDFLVDLDKQGIKGVRLNMDNIGGMPIGLDEIPTLEARIKDLGWHVEYLFPGKDIVELAPIFKKSSVPISIAHFAYQPATNGINSEGFKTLLDLVRDGNTWIKISGANRVSETDLPPYDDVMPMARALIEANSDNIMWGTDWPHPNKYEVNPNDGDLVDAFGEWVTDDNMRQKIMVTNPEKFYSF
;
A
#
# COMPACT_ATOMS: atom_id res chain seq x y z
N SER A 1 9.81 8.30 -3.61
CA SER A 1 10.91 7.67 -2.88
C SER A 1 12.16 8.55 -2.96
N PRO A 2 12.89 8.74 -1.85
CA PRO A 2 14.13 9.54 -1.85
C PRO A 2 15.24 8.94 -2.72
N TYR A 3 15.13 7.67 -3.08
CA TYR A 3 16.11 6.94 -3.90
C TYR A 3 15.72 6.85 -5.39
N GLY A 4 14.59 7.48 -5.81
CA GLY A 4 14.11 7.37 -7.18
C GLY A 4 13.92 5.91 -7.60
N VAL A 5 14.60 5.50 -8.67
CA VAL A 5 14.59 4.12 -9.20
C VAL A 5 15.77 3.27 -8.73
N ASP A 6 16.58 3.75 -7.79
CA ASP A 6 17.64 2.96 -7.17
C ASP A 6 17.04 2.06 -6.07
N ASN A 7 16.99 0.76 -6.36
CA ASN A 7 16.44 -0.25 -5.45
C ASN A 7 17.51 -0.90 -4.56
N SER A 8 18.77 -0.45 -4.60
CA SER A 8 19.87 -1.08 -3.88
C SER A 8 19.65 -1.16 -2.35
N ALA A 9 19.08 -0.12 -1.76
CA ALA A 9 18.81 -0.08 -0.33
C ALA A 9 17.75 -1.13 0.09
N ILE A 10 16.66 -1.26 -0.67
CA ILE A 10 15.62 -2.25 -0.37
C ILE A 10 16.14 -3.68 -0.56
N LEU A 11 16.87 -3.94 -1.64
CA LEU A 11 17.43 -5.25 -1.93
C LEU A 11 18.44 -5.68 -0.83
N LYS A 12 19.30 -4.76 -0.40
CA LYS A 12 20.25 -5.01 0.70
C LYS A 12 19.52 -5.29 2.02
N GLY A 13 18.51 -4.49 2.36
CA GLY A 13 17.71 -4.68 3.57
C GLY A 13 17.00 -6.03 3.58
N MET A 14 16.34 -6.37 2.47
CA MET A 14 15.65 -7.65 2.31
C MET A 14 16.62 -8.83 2.42
N LYS A 15 17.81 -8.71 1.81
CA LYS A 15 18.82 -9.76 1.91
C LYS A 15 19.21 -10.01 3.36
N VAL A 16 19.51 -8.96 4.14
CA VAL A 16 19.87 -9.11 5.56
C VAL A 16 18.75 -9.81 6.33
N MET A 17 17.48 -9.39 6.15
CA MET A 17 16.36 -10.00 6.86
C MET A 17 16.11 -11.45 6.45
N ASN A 18 16.27 -11.77 5.16
CA ASN A 18 16.07 -13.12 4.63
C ASN A 18 17.24 -14.06 4.90
N ASP A 19 18.47 -13.55 5.09
CA ASP A 19 19.62 -14.34 5.56
C ASP A 19 19.41 -14.80 7.01
N GLU A 20 18.78 -13.94 7.86
CA GLU A 20 18.45 -14.29 9.24
C GLU A 20 17.27 -15.25 9.34
N THR A 21 16.22 -14.99 8.55
CA THR A 21 15.00 -15.80 8.54
C THR A 21 14.49 -15.86 7.10
N PRO A 22 14.66 -17.01 6.41
CA PRO A 22 14.24 -17.16 5.02
C PRO A 22 12.75 -16.82 4.81
N GLY A 23 12.48 -16.00 3.79
CA GLY A 23 11.13 -15.60 3.44
C GLY A 23 10.51 -14.48 4.29
N ARG A 24 11.25 -13.89 5.25
CA ARG A 24 10.74 -12.87 6.16
C ARG A 24 10.44 -11.52 5.49
N ALA A 25 11.09 -11.21 4.39
CA ALA A 25 10.95 -9.91 3.72
C ALA A 25 10.57 -10.04 2.25
N ARG A 26 9.69 -9.16 1.82
CA ARG A 26 9.34 -8.91 0.41
C ARG A 26 9.46 -7.42 0.12
N GLY A 27 9.62 -7.07 -1.16
CA GLY A 27 9.83 -5.69 -1.55
C GLY A 27 8.89 -5.23 -2.65
N VAL A 28 8.71 -3.91 -2.69
CA VAL A 28 8.07 -3.20 -3.81
C VAL A 28 9.09 -2.22 -4.36
N CYS A 29 9.44 -2.36 -5.64
CA CYS A 29 10.48 -1.57 -6.28
C CYS A 29 9.93 -0.33 -7.01
N ALA A 30 10.82 0.55 -7.44
CA ALA A 30 10.53 1.57 -8.44
C ALA A 30 11.42 1.33 -9.67
N ILE A 31 10.85 1.38 -10.87
CA ILE A 31 11.54 1.12 -12.14
C ILE A 31 11.17 2.15 -13.19
N LYS A 32 11.96 2.22 -14.26
CA LYS A 32 11.58 2.87 -15.52
C LYS A 32 11.05 1.83 -16.50
N MET A 33 10.37 2.28 -17.55
CA MET A 33 9.85 1.38 -18.58
C MET A 33 10.94 0.75 -19.45
N ASP A 34 12.12 1.34 -19.55
CA ASP A 34 13.23 0.88 -20.38
C ASP A 34 14.08 -0.26 -19.77
N VAL A 35 13.74 -0.74 -18.55
CA VAL A 35 14.40 -1.91 -17.96
C VAL A 35 14.09 -3.19 -18.76
N SER A 36 15.05 -4.13 -18.81
CA SER A 36 14.84 -5.42 -19.49
C SER A 36 13.94 -6.36 -18.69
N ASP A 37 13.33 -7.33 -19.36
CA ASP A 37 12.52 -8.36 -18.68
C ASP A 37 13.39 -9.28 -17.80
N ASP A 38 14.65 -9.55 -18.22
CA ASP A 38 15.63 -10.26 -17.40
C ASP A 38 15.89 -9.55 -16.07
N PHE A 39 15.95 -8.21 -16.08
CA PHE A 39 16.09 -7.43 -14.86
C PHE A 39 14.88 -7.59 -13.93
N LEU A 40 13.65 -7.63 -14.46
CA LEU A 40 12.44 -7.88 -13.66
C LEU A 40 12.47 -9.28 -13.05
N VAL A 41 12.87 -10.29 -13.81
CA VAL A 41 13.05 -11.66 -13.31
C VAL A 41 14.10 -11.74 -12.21
N ASP A 42 15.20 -11.00 -12.32
CA ASP A 42 16.23 -10.97 -11.29
C ASP A 42 15.78 -10.26 -10.01
N LEU A 43 14.93 -9.22 -10.12
CA LEU A 43 14.26 -8.59 -8.97
C LEU A 43 13.27 -9.56 -8.29
N ASP A 44 12.51 -10.32 -9.08
CA ASP A 44 11.58 -11.32 -8.55
C ASP A 44 12.29 -12.39 -7.71
N LYS A 45 13.41 -12.94 -8.22
CA LYS A 45 14.26 -13.91 -7.49
C LYS A 45 14.78 -13.35 -6.17
N GLN A 46 14.97 -12.04 -6.07
CA GLN A 46 15.39 -11.35 -4.85
C GLN A 46 14.23 -11.02 -3.91
N GLY A 47 12.98 -11.37 -4.26
CA GLY A 47 11.82 -11.20 -3.40
C GLY A 47 11.02 -9.90 -3.63
N ILE A 48 11.25 -9.20 -4.74
CA ILE A 48 10.36 -8.10 -5.17
C ILE A 48 9.04 -8.71 -5.64
N LYS A 49 7.92 -8.09 -5.25
CA LYS A 49 6.55 -8.54 -5.58
C LYS A 49 5.65 -7.44 -6.14
N GLY A 50 6.20 -6.29 -6.44
CA GLY A 50 5.41 -5.22 -7.06
C GLY A 50 6.24 -4.01 -7.47
N VAL A 51 5.58 -3.13 -8.21
CA VAL A 51 6.12 -1.83 -8.65
C VAL A 51 5.30 -0.71 -8.02
N ARG A 52 5.98 0.29 -7.42
CA ARG A 52 5.34 1.48 -6.88
C ARG A 52 5.29 2.60 -7.90
N LEU A 53 4.12 3.14 -8.14
CA LEU A 53 3.88 4.37 -8.89
C LEU A 53 3.53 5.49 -7.88
N ASN A 54 4.48 6.41 -7.69
CA ASN A 54 4.30 7.53 -6.78
C ASN A 54 3.93 8.79 -7.56
N MET A 55 2.66 9.18 -7.48
CA MET A 55 2.08 10.34 -8.16
C MET A 55 2.07 11.60 -7.27
N ASP A 56 2.45 11.47 -5.98
CA ASP A 56 2.33 12.55 -4.99
C ASP A 56 3.59 13.41 -4.86
N ASN A 57 4.73 13.03 -5.42
CA ASN A 57 6.01 13.69 -5.17
C ASN A 57 6.74 14.18 -6.43
N ILE A 58 7.41 15.33 -6.28
CA ILE A 58 8.42 15.83 -7.21
C ILE A 58 9.60 14.83 -7.26
N GLY A 59 9.75 14.12 -8.28
CA GLY A 59 10.70 13.01 -8.39
C GLY A 59 10.00 11.71 -8.74
N GLY A 60 8.78 11.84 -8.73
CA GLY A 60 7.60 11.25 -9.22
C GLY A 60 7.65 9.91 -9.89
N MET A 61 6.68 9.77 -10.69
CA MET A 61 6.39 8.56 -11.44
C MET A 61 7.25 8.52 -12.70
N PRO A 62 8.22 7.61 -12.81
CA PRO A 62 9.00 7.46 -14.04
C PRO A 62 8.19 6.75 -15.15
N ILE A 63 6.94 6.41 -14.89
CA ILE A 63 6.01 5.68 -15.76
C ILE A 63 4.73 6.50 -15.87
N GLY A 64 4.32 6.86 -17.08
CA GLY A 64 3.09 7.59 -17.34
C GLY A 64 1.84 6.72 -17.16
N LEU A 65 0.67 7.35 -16.95
CA LEU A 65 -0.60 6.63 -16.82
C LEU A 65 -0.96 5.82 -18.07
N ASP A 66 -0.56 6.29 -19.24
CA ASP A 66 -0.74 5.63 -20.54
C ASP A 66 0.18 4.41 -20.71
N GLU A 67 1.26 4.33 -19.96
CA GLU A 67 2.19 3.20 -19.96
C GLU A 67 1.78 2.06 -19.00
N ILE A 68 0.80 2.29 -18.10
CA ILE A 68 0.36 1.31 -17.11
C ILE A 68 -0.03 -0.03 -17.73
N PRO A 69 -0.82 -0.12 -18.81
CA PRO A 69 -1.18 -1.41 -19.41
C PRO A 69 0.05 -2.19 -19.91
N THR A 70 1.06 -1.48 -20.42
CA THR A 70 2.32 -2.10 -20.85
C THR A 70 3.13 -2.61 -19.66
N LEU A 71 3.22 -1.84 -18.57
CA LEU A 71 3.83 -2.29 -17.33
C LEU A 71 3.16 -3.54 -16.79
N GLU A 72 1.84 -3.52 -16.68
CA GLU A 72 1.04 -4.64 -16.15
C GLU A 72 1.25 -5.92 -16.97
N ALA A 73 1.29 -5.81 -18.31
CA ALA A 73 1.55 -6.96 -19.18
C ALA A 73 2.92 -7.61 -18.91
N ARG A 74 3.94 -6.81 -18.55
CA ARG A 74 5.30 -7.29 -18.25
C ARG A 74 5.43 -7.94 -16.88
N ILE A 75 4.66 -7.48 -15.88
CA ILE A 75 4.77 -7.95 -14.49
C ILE A 75 3.74 -9.03 -14.12
N LYS A 76 2.73 -9.23 -14.96
CA LYS A 76 1.63 -10.17 -14.71
C LYS A 76 2.08 -11.60 -14.48
N ASP A 77 2.95 -12.09 -15.34
CA ASP A 77 3.45 -13.48 -15.28
C ASP A 77 4.42 -13.70 -14.11
N LEU A 78 4.96 -12.62 -13.52
CA LEU A 78 5.73 -12.65 -12.28
C LEU A 78 4.82 -12.69 -11.04
N GLY A 79 3.52 -12.55 -11.20
CA GLY A 79 2.56 -12.45 -10.09
C GLY A 79 2.71 -11.16 -9.28
N TRP A 80 3.26 -10.11 -9.88
CA TRP A 80 3.45 -8.83 -9.20
C TRP A 80 2.19 -7.98 -9.23
N HIS A 81 2.14 -7.00 -8.31
CA HIS A 81 1.10 -5.98 -8.22
C HIS A 81 1.66 -4.59 -8.53
N VAL A 82 0.76 -3.64 -8.77
CA VAL A 82 1.09 -2.21 -8.82
C VAL A 82 0.63 -1.55 -7.53
N GLU A 83 1.55 -0.87 -6.85
CA GLU A 83 1.25 -0.06 -5.67
C GLU A 83 1.15 1.41 -6.05
N TYR A 84 -0.01 2.01 -5.76
CA TYR A 84 -0.28 3.42 -6.06
C TYR A 84 -0.18 4.29 -4.82
N LEU A 85 0.52 5.42 -4.96
CA LEU A 85 0.57 6.52 -4.03
C LEU A 85 0.21 7.79 -4.78
N PHE A 86 -0.88 8.46 -4.42
CA PHE A 86 -1.44 9.61 -5.13
C PHE A 86 -2.17 10.56 -4.17
N PRO A 87 -2.35 11.86 -4.54
CA PRO A 87 -3.17 12.77 -3.76
C PRO A 87 -4.61 12.27 -3.63
N GLY A 88 -5.13 12.17 -2.41
CA GLY A 88 -6.44 11.55 -2.15
C GLY A 88 -7.63 12.16 -2.92
N LYS A 89 -7.52 13.43 -3.30
CA LYS A 89 -8.53 14.12 -4.13
C LYS A 89 -8.68 13.53 -5.55
N ASP A 90 -7.66 12.84 -6.06
CA ASP A 90 -7.60 12.35 -7.44
C ASP A 90 -8.24 10.96 -7.59
N ILE A 91 -8.71 10.34 -6.49
CA ILE A 91 -9.23 8.96 -6.50
C ILE A 91 -10.41 8.76 -7.45
N VAL A 92 -11.29 9.74 -7.57
CA VAL A 92 -12.48 9.65 -8.44
C VAL A 92 -12.06 9.61 -9.91
N GLU A 93 -11.05 10.41 -10.28
CA GLU A 93 -10.50 10.43 -11.63
C GLU A 93 -9.70 9.16 -11.96
N LEU A 94 -8.96 8.63 -10.97
CA LEU A 94 -8.11 7.44 -11.14
C LEU A 94 -8.88 6.11 -11.07
N ALA A 95 -10.04 6.07 -10.43
CA ALA A 95 -10.80 4.85 -10.25
C ALA A 95 -11.10 4.06 -11.54
N PRO A 96 -11.42 4.71 -12.69
CA PRO A 96 -11.58 3.98 -13.95
C PRO A 96 -10.31 3.28 -14.45
N ILE A 97 -9.12 3.79 -14.11
CA ILE A 97 -7.83 3.18 -14.44
C ILE A 97 -7.64 1.95 -13.53
N PHE A 98 -7.86 2.10 -12.23
CA PHE A 98 -7.72 1.03 -11.25
C PHE A 98 -8.65 -0.16 -11.55
N LYS A 99 -9.91 0.11 -11.92
CA LYS A 99 -10.90 -0.92 -12.30
C LYS A 99 -10.51 -1.71 -13.56
N LYS A 100 -9.68 -1.15 -14.43
CA LYS A 100 -9.21 -1.82 -15.65
C LYS A 100 -7.92 -2.59 -15.46
N SER A 101 -7.29 -2.50 -14.29
CA SER A 101 -6.01 -3.16 -14.05
C SER A 101 -6.09 -4.66 -14.26
N SER A 102 -5.13 -5.20 -15.00
CA SER A 102 -5.01 -6.63 -15.29
C SER A 102 -4.18 -7.40 -14.25
N VAL A 103 -3.66 -6.70 -13.25
CA VAL A 103 -2.92 -7.22 -12.09
C VAL A 103 -3.53 -6.69 -10.80
N PRO A 104 -3.30 -7.32 -9.64
CA PRO A 104 -3.72 -6.76 -8.36
C PRO A 104 -3.10 -5.37 -8.16
N ILE A 105 -3.86 -4.46 -7.55
CA ILE A 105 -3.35 -3.15 -7.15
C ILE A 105 -3.40 -2.98 -5.65
N SER A 106 -2.46 -2.20 -5.12
CA SER A 106 -2.42 -1.80 -3.71
C SER A 106 -2.44 -0.29 -3.60
N ILE A 107 -3.28 0.25 -2.73
CA ILE A 107 -3.34 1.67 -2.44
C ILE A 107 -2.95 1.88 -0.97
N ALA A 108 -1.98 2.77 -0.74
CA ALA A 108 -1.45 3.03 0.59
C ALA A 108 -2.32 4.03 1.38
N HIS A 109 -2.23 3.95 2.70
CA HIS A 109 -2.62 5.00 3.64
C HIS A 109 -4.06 5.51 3.46
N PHE A 110 -5.06 4.61 3.47
CA PHE A 110 -6.48 4.97 3.29
C PHE A 110 -6.74 5.78 1.99
N ALA A 111 -5.89 5.60 0.96
CA ALA A 111 -5.89 6.41 -0.26
C ALA A 111 -5.80 7.93 0.04
N TYR A 112 -5.15 8.32 1.12
CA TYR A 112 -5.07 9.73 1.58
C TYR A 112 -6.43 10.43 1.68
N GLN A 113 -7.50 9.71 2.04
CA GLN A 113 -8.80 10.31 2.30
C GLN A 113 -8.80 10.96 3.68
N PRO A 114 -8.96 12.29 3.83
CA PRO A 114 -8.98 12.92 5.14
C PRO A 114 -10.15 12.44 6.00
N ALA A 115 -9.90 12.12 7.27
CA ALA A 115 -10.94 11.70 8.20
C ALA A 115 -12.06 12.76 8.36
N THR A 116 -11.70 14.05 8.25
CA THR A 116 -12.65 15.18 8.26
C THR A 116 -13.72 15.10 7.19
N ASN A 117 -13.44 14.49 6.06
CA ASN A 117 -14.43 14.35 4.97
C ASN A 117 -15.48 13.26 5.29
N GLY A 118 -15.19 12.39 6.24
CA GLY A 118 -16.05 11.30 6.65
C GLY A 118 -16.25 10.21 5.60
N ILE A 119 -16.85 9.09 6.03
CA ILE A 119 -17.09 7.91 5.20
C ILE A 119 -18.12 8.10 4.09
N ASN A 120 -18.86 9.20 4.12
CA ASN A 120 -19.91 9.53 3.13
C ASN A 120 -19.41 10.43 2.00
N SER A 121 -18.15 10.88 2.04
CA SER A 121 -17.56 11.67 0.96
C SER A 121 -17.48 10.87 -0.35
N GLU A 122 -17.49 11.56 -1.47
CA GLU A 122 -17.40 10.93 -2.80
C GLU A 122 -16.11 10.12 -2.94
N GLY A 123 -14.96 10.69 -2.52
CA GLY A 123 -13.68 10.01 -2.57
C GLY A 123 -13.66 8.72 -1.75
N PHE A 124 -14.20 8.74 -0.51
CA PHE A 124 -14.24 7.54 0.31
C PHE A 124 -15.23 6.49 -0.21
N LYS A 125 -16.37 6.89 -0.74
CA LYS A 125 -17.31 5.98 -1.43
C LYS A 125 -16.66 5.32 -2.64
N THR A 126 -15.91 6.09 -3.43
CA THR A 126 -15.14 5.54 -4.56
C THR A 126 -14.13 4.51 -4.09
N LEU A 127 -13.43 4.77 -2.97
CA LEU A 127 -12.51 3.81 -2.36
C LEU A 127 -13.21 2.53 -1.93
N LEU A 128 -14.37 2.63 -1.27
CA LEU A 128 -15.17 1.45 -0.87
C LEU A 128 -15.58 0.61 -2.09
N ASP A 129 -15.99 1.24 -3.17
CA ASP A 129 -16.38 0.55 -4.40
C ASP A 129 -15.20 -0.18 -5.06
N LEU A 130 -14.00 0.43 -5.06
CA LEU A 130 -12.78 -0.21 -5.55
C LEU A 130 -12.42 -1.45 -4.72
N VAL A 131 -12.55 -1.38 -3.40
CA VAL A 131 -12.28 -2.52 -2.51
C VAL A 131 -13.28 -3.66 -2.73
N ARG A 132 -14.56 -3.35 -2.93
CA ARG A 132 -15.61 -4.35 -3.21
C ARG A 132 -15.39 -5.09 -4.52
N ASP A 133 -14.82 -4.47 -5.53
CA ASP A 133 -14.49 -5.10 -6.82
C ASP A 133 -13.45 -6.23 -6.69
N GLY A 134 -12.70 -6.28 -5.58
CA GLY A 134 -11.84 -7.41 -5.20
C GLY A 134 -10.44 -7.41 -5.83
N ASN A 135 -10.13 -6.52 -6.78
CA ASN A 135 -8.79 -6.39 -7.37
C ASN A 135 -7.93 -5.32 -6.66
N THR A 136 -8.57 -4.46 -5.86
CA THR A 136 -7.93 -3.38 -5.12
C THR A 136 -7.72 -3.76 -3.66
N TRP A 137 -6.48 -3.68 -3.22
CA TRP A 137 -6.05 -3.89 -1.85
C TRP A 137 -5.75 -2.56 -1.18
N ILE A 138 -6.18 -2.38 0.06
CA ILE A 138 -5.94 -1.15 0.80
C ILE A 138 -5.03 -1.42 2.01
N LYS A 139 -4.01 -0.58 2.15
CA LYS A 139 -3.23 -0.53 3.38
C LYS A 139 -3.84 0.51 4.32
N ILE A 140 -4.46 0.04 5.40
CA ILE A 140 -4.93 0.87 6.52
C ILE A 140 -3.75 1.17 7.45
N SER A 141 -2.80 1.94 6.93
CA SER A 141 -1.52 2.35 7.54
C SER A 141 -1.40 3.87 7.50
N GLY A 142 -0.47 4.44 8.26
CA GLY A 142 -0.22 5.88 8.24
C GLY A 142 -1.47 6.69 8.63
N ALA A 143 -2.17 6.30 9.69
CA ALA A 143 -3.38 6.99 10.17
C ALA A 143 -3.12 8.48 10.45
N ASN A 144 -1.92 8.82 10.94
CA ASN A 144 -1.46 10.19 11.14
C ASN A 144 -1.41 11.07 9.87
N ARG A 145 -1.55 10.46 8.68
CA ARG A 145 -1.58 11.18 7.39
C ARG A 145 -2.97 11.65 7.02
N VAL A 146 -3.99 11.04 7.60
CA VAL A 146 -5.41 11.28 7.28
C VAL A 146 -6.23 11.77 8.48
N SER A 147 -5.71 11.58 9.72
CA SER A 147 -6.29 12.04 10.97
C SER A 147 -6.08 13.53 11.18
N GLU A 148 -6.94 14.15 11.99
CA GLU A 148 -6.75 15.49 12.55
C GLU A 148 -5.79 15.49 13.74
N THR A 149 -5.46 14.32 14.30
CA THR A 149 -4.53 14.19 15.43
C THR A 149 -3.18 13.64 14.95
N ASP A 150 -2.10 14.11 15.59
CA ASP A 150 -0.73 13.67 15.23
C ASP A 150 -0.36 12.31 15.84
N LEU A 151 -1.01 11.93 16.94
CA LEU A 151 -0.72 10.73 17.73
C LEU A 151 -1.95 9.85 17.93
N PRO A 152 -1.77 8.51 18.12
CA PRO A 152 -2.86 7.59 18.41
C PRO A 152 -3.68 8.05 19.63
N PRO A 153 -4.93 7.57 19.75
CA PRO A 153 -5.51 6.39 19.09
C PRO A 153 -6.19 6.62 17.72
N TYR A 154 -6.22 7.84 17.17
CA TYR A 154 -6.84 8.18 15.87
C TYR A 154 -8.32 7.75 15.78
N ASP A 155 -9.13 8.16 16.76
CA ASP A 155 -10.55 7.81 16.84
C ASP A 155 -11.36 8.28 15.62
N ASP A 156 -10.92 9.36 14.98
CA ASP A 156 -11.51 9.90 13.76
C ASP A 156 -11.26 9.01 12.53
N VAL A 157 -10.20 8.17 12.53
CA VAL A 157 -9.87 7.24 11.46
C VAL A 157 -10.53 5.87 11.64
N MET A 158 -10.88 5.50 12.88
CA MET A 158 -11.50 4.20 13.20
C MET A 158 -12.76 3.91 12.35
N PRO A 159 -13.71 4.85 12.13
CA PRO A 159 -14.86 4.59 11.27
C PRO A 159 -14.48 4.25 9.82
N MET A 160 -13.40 4.86 9.31
CA MET A 160 -12.90 4.58 7.96
C MET A 160 -12.32 3.16 7.87
N ALA A 161 -11.50 2.77 8.84
CA ALA A 161 -10.94 1.42 8.90
C ALA A 161 -12.04 0.36 8.95
N ARG A 162 -13.04 0.55 9.82
CA ARG A 162 -14.18 -0.37 9.95
C ARG A 162 -15.01 -0.47 8.67
N ALA A 163 -15.29 0.66 8.01
CA ALA A 163 -16.04 0.66 6.75
C ALA A 163 -15.29 -0.07 5.62
N LEU A 164 -13.96 0.07 5.54
CA LEU A 164 -13.13 -0.65 4.57
C LEU A 164 -13.11 -2.16 4.85
N ILE A 165 -12.97 -2.57 6.12
CA ILE A 165 -13.01 -3.98 6.53
C ILE A 165 -14.37 -4.60 6.24
N GLU A 166 -15.46 -3.89 6.52
CA GLU A 166 -16.82 -4.33 6.20
C GLU A 166 -17.06 -4.45 4.69
N ALA A 167 -16.47 -3.55 3.90
CA ALA A 167 -16.58 -3.58 2.45
C ALA A 167 -15.97 -4.85 1.84
N ASN A 168 -14.74 -5.22 2.26
CA ASN A 168 -14.09 -6.46 1.85
C ASN A 168 -12.85 -6.74 2.71
N SER A 169 -13.00 -7.47 3.79
CA SER A 169 -11.89 -7.80 4.70
C SER A 169 -10.77 -8.64 4.08
N ASP A 170 -11.02 -9.30 2.93
CA ASP A 170 -10.02 -10.11 2.23
C ASP A 170 -8.95 -9.27 1.53
N ASN A 171 -9.23 -7.99 1.30
CA ASN A 171 -8.38 -7.08 0.56
C ASN A 171 -7.82 -5.93 1.44
N ILE A 172 -7.84 -6.07 2.75
CA ILE A 172 -7.30 -5.09 3.68
C ILE A 172 -6.00 -5.61 4.30
N MET A 173 -4.99 -4.75 4.35
CA MET A 173 -3.73 -4.98 5.04
C MET A 173 -3.45 -3.85 6.01
N TRP A 174 -2.75 -4.14 7.10
CA TRP A 174 -2.27 -3.16 8.06
C TRP A 174 -0.75 -3.05 8.02
N GLY A 175 -0.22 -1.90 8.43
CA GLY A 175 1.21 -1.65 8.60
C GLY A 175 1.47 -0.34 9.33
N THR A 176 2.65 -0.20 9.91
CA THR A 176 3.02 0.97 10.72
C THR A 176 3.30 2.21 9.92
N ASP A 177 3.69 2.09 8.65
CA ASP A 177 4.26 3.17 7.84
C ASP A 177 5.67 3.61 8.31
N TRP A 178 6.36 2.74 9.05
CA TRP A 178 7.75 3.00 9.45
C TRP A 178 8.65 3.31 8.22
N PRO A 179 9.54 4.29 8.28
CA PRO A 179 9.95 5.14 9.41
C PRO A 179 9.19 6.49 9.51
N HIS A 180 7.92 6.55 9.17
CA HIS A 180 7.03 7.72 9.29
C HIS A 180 7.57 8.95 8.53
N PRO A 181 7.88 8.86 7.23
CA PRO A 181 8.49 9.96 6.48
C PRO A 181 7.55 11.18 6.47
N ASN A 182 8.16 12.37 6.47
CA ASN A 182 7.47 13.68 6.52
C ASN A 182 6.77 14.02 7.87
N LYS A 183 7.03 13.27 8.93
CA LYS A 183 6.55 13.55 10.29
C LYS A 183 7.73 13.60 11.28
N TYR A 184 8.72 14.44 11.00
CA TYR A 184 9.99 14.46 11.74
C TYR A 184 9.88 14.98 13.16
N GLU A 185 8.89 15.85 13.46
CA GLU A 185 8.74 16.48 14.77
C GLU A 185 7.92 15.61 15.73
N VAL A 186 6.95 14.86 15.19
CA VAL A 186 6.04 14.00 15.98
C VAL A 186 5.93 12.64 15.30
N ASN A 187 6.78 11.70 15.72
CA ASN A 187 6.70 10.33 15.24
C ASN A 187 5.85 9.48 16.21
N PRO A 188 4.84 8.77 15.72
CA PRO A 188 4.12 7.82 16.55
C PRO A 188 5.03 6.65 16.94
N ASN A 189 4.83 6.09 18.13
CA ASN A 189 5.44 4.82 18.52
C ASN A 189 4.72 3.67 17.82
N ASP A 190 5.47 2.73 17.20
CA ASP A 190 4.85 1.62 16.47
C ASP A 190 4.02 0.70 17.37
N GLY A 191 4.37 0.56 18.67
CA GLY A 191 3.57 -0.16 19.65
C GLY A 191 2.19 0.48 19.86
N ASP A 192 2.15 1.82 19.99
CA ASP A 192 0.90 2.55 20.14
C ASP A 192 0.02 2.45 18.88
N LEU A 193 0.64 2.30 17.69
CA LEU A 193 -0.10 2.04 16.44
C LEU A 193 -0.74 0.65 16.41
N VAL A 194 -0.05 -0.36 16.96
CA VAL A 194 -0.60 -1.71 17.11
C VAL A 194 -1.77 -1.70 18.10
N ASP A 195 -1.63 -1.00 19.22
CA ASP A 195 -2.68 -0.87 20.22
C ASP A 195 -3.92 -0.15 19.66
N ALA A 196 -3.73 0.97 18.95
CA ALA A 196 -4.81 1.68 18.27
C ALA A 196 -5.52 0.78 17.24
N PHE A 197 -4.77 0.01 16.44
CA PHE A 197 -5.38 -0.97 15.54
C PHE A 197 -6.20 -2.04 16.30
N GLY A 198 -5.72 -2.49 17.46
CA GLY A 198 -6.46 -3.40 18.34
C GLY A 198 -7.82 -2.84 18.80
N GLU A 199 -7.91 -1.53 19.02
CA GLU A 199 -9.17 -0.85 19.34
C GLU A 199 -10.11 -0.73 18.13
N TRP A 200 -9.54 -0.53 16.92
CA TRP A 200 -10.34 -0.48 15.69
C TRP A 200 -10.94 -1.84 15.35
N VAL A 201 -10.20 -2.92 15.63
CA VAL A 201 -10.55 -4.30 15.28
C VAL A 201 -10.42 -5.17 16.53
N THR A 202 -11.52 -5.37 17.24
CA THR A 202 -11.54 -6.12 18.51
C THR A 202 -11.57 -7.65 18.34
N ASP A 203 -11.92 -8.15 17.14
CA ASP A 203 -11.91 -9.57 16.82
C ASP A 203 -10.51 -10.06 16.46
N ASP A 204 -10.00 -11.04 17.23
CA ASP A 204 -8.65 -11.58 17.08
C ASP A 204 -8.42 -12.25 15.72
N ASN A 205 -9.40 -12.96 15.19
CA ASN A 205 -9.30 -13.62 13.89
C ASN A 205 -9.23 -12.58 12.77
N MET A 206 -9.99 -11.49 12.90
CA MET A 206 -9.93 -10.39 11.95
C MET A 206 -8.59 -9.67 11.99
N ARG A 207 -8.02 -9.44 13.20
CA ARG A 207 -6.66 -8.89 13.33
C ARG A 207 -5.62 -9.79 12.67
N GLN A 208 -5.66 -11.09 12.99
CA GLN A 208 -4.77 -12.09 12.36
C GLN A 208 -4.89 -12.08 10.84
N LYS A 209 -6.11 -12.00 10.32
CA LYS A 209 -6.35 -11.94 8.88
C LYS A 209 -5.69 -10.71 8.25
N ILE A 210 -5.90 -9.53 8.81
CA ILE A 210 -5.45 -8.25 8.24
C ILE A 210 -3.94 -8.07 8.41
N MET A 211 -3.36 -8.52 9.54
CA MET A 211 -1.94 -8.32 9.83
C MET A 211 -1.04 -9.42 9.26
N VAL A 212 -1.58 -10.62 9.03
CA VAL A 212 -0.78 -11.80 8.68
C VAL A 212 -1.30 -12.46 7.41
N THR A 213 -2.49 -13.05 7.42
CA THR A 213 -2.99 -13.89 6.33
C THR A 213 -3.10 -13.14 5.00
N ASN A 214 -3.62 -11.91 5.03
CA ASN A 214 -3.76 -11.08 3.85
C ASN A 214 -2.39 -10.65 3.27
N PRO A 215 -1.44 -10.11 4.07
CA PRO A 215 -0.09 -9.85 3.59
C PRO A 215 0.62 -11.10 3.05
N GLU A 216 0.51 -12.26 3.71
CA GLU A 216 1.07 -13.52 3.23
C GLU A 216 0.56 -13.86 1.83
N LYS A 217 -0.75 -13.79 1.63
CA LYS A 217 -1.39 -14.03 0.35
C LYS A 217 -0.95 -13.02 -0.71
N PHE A 218 -0.96 -11.73 -0.37
CA PHE A 218 -0.71 -10.65 -1.33
C PHE A 218 0.74 -10.57 -1.77
N TYR A 219 1.68 -10.75 -0.86
CA TYR A 219 3.12 -10.66 -1.14
C TYR A 219 3.78 -12.02 -1.38
N SER A 220 3.03 -13.12 -1.35
CA SER A 220 3.54 -14.48 -1.58
C SER A 220 4.68 -14.85 -0.62
N PHE A 221 4.42 -14.74 0.68
CA PHE A 221 5.33 -15.21 1.71
C PHE A 221 5.35 -16.73 1.80
#